data_f7d4b7c2cab1601e0d0a02fc45463ab9
#
_entry.id   f7d4b7c2cab1601e0d0a02fc45463ab9
#
_cell.length_a   1.000
_cell.length_b   1.000
_cell.length_c   1.000
_cell.angle_alpha   90.00
_cell.angle_beta   90.00
_cell.angle_gamma   90.00
#
_symmetry.space_group_name_H-M   'P 1'
#
loop_
_entity.id
_entity.type
_entity.pdbx_description
1 polymer ?
#
loop_
_entity_poly.entity_id
_entity_poly.type
_entity_poly.pdbx_seq_one_letter_code
_entity_poly.pdbx_strand_id
1 'polypeptide(L)'
;MQKNYLILAHKNPQQLTRMIKALDNGNSKFFIHLDAKTPIEPFTAQLQDEHIIFIPERVRCIWGDFSIVLATIHLMEAAAKAQSKGFFILMSGQDYPIKPIAQLDAFLEENAHCDFIDYLPLEHKWKPKMVKDKLAHYHILHSETRGDSNCYAPFSCSSLFQKGRTLWHLLKGRLSLQNFKKLCQLPQREAPFVQQYAGSQFWAFSENTFYDVLSYIQKHHKELQLYYQYTSSPDEVYFHSILLNLKEESRKLELKSSLTYVNWERKEVQLPVLFKGSDLEELTSQKEKFFARKFDTKVDTTILDKLDNLQIK
;
A
#
# COMPACT_ATOMS: atom_id res chain seq x y z
N MET A 1 -14.65 1.53 -19.33
CA MET A 1 -14.89 0.90 -18.01
C MET A 1 -14.68 1.93 -16.90
N GLN A 2 -15.48 1.93 -15.81
CA GLN A 2 -15.29 2.85 -14.68
C GLN A 2 -14.05 2.48 -13.88
N LYS A 3 -13.27 3.48 -13.48
CA LYS A 3 -12.08 3.34 -12.63
C LYS A 3 -12.29 4.07 -11.32
N ASN A 4 -11.98 3.40 -10.19
CA ASN A 4 -12.03 3.97 -8.86
C ASN A 4 -10.61 4.01 -8.31
N TYR A 5 -10.02 5.18 -8.25
CA TYR A 5 -8.68 5.38 -7.74
C TYR A 5 -8.74 5.57 -6.22
N LEU A 6 -8.09 4.66 -5.49
CA LEU A 6 -7.94 4.69 -4.03
C LEU A 6 -6.58 5.28 -3.71
N ILE A 7 -6.54 6.55 -3.28
CA ILE A 7 -5.29 7.32 -3.22
C ILE A 7 -4.87 7.58 -1.78
N LEU A 8 -3.68 7.10 -1.40
CA LEU A 8 -3.01 7.42 -0.15
C LEU A 8 -2.14 8.66 -0.34
N ALA A 9 -2.54 9.82 0.21
CA ALA A 9 -1.83 11.08 0.08
C ALA A 9 -1.34 11.62 1.44
N HIS A 10 -0.21 12.34 1.45
CA HIS A 10 0.35 12.92 2.67
C HIS A 10 1.11 14.23 2.45
N LYS A 11 1.27 14.69 1.21
CA LYS A 11 2.01 15.92 0.87
C LYS A 11 1.70 16.38 -0.55
N ASN A 12 2.13 17.59 -0.87
CA ASN A 12 2.19 18.14 -2.23
C ASN A 12 0.83 18.19 -2.95
N PRO A 13 -0.06 19.13 -2.54
CA PRO A 13 -1.40 19.25 -3.13
C PRO A 13 -1.37 19.51 -4.64
N GLN A 14 -0.39 20.30 -5.14
CA GLN A 14 -0.25 20.60 -6.57
C GLN A 14 0.05 19.33 -7.39
N GLN A 15 0.93 18.46 -6.89
CA GLN A 15 1.23 17.20 -7.56
C GLN A 15 0.02 16.25 -7.56
N LEU A 16 -0.71 16.18 -6.44
CA LEU A 16 -1.93 15.36 -6.36
C LEU A 16 -2.98 15.86 -7.35
N THR A 17 -3.20 17.18 -7.40
CA THR A 17 -4.12 17.81 -8.36
C THR A 17 -3.72 17.50 -9.80
N ARG A 18 -2.43 17.61 -10.13
CA ARG A 18 -1.89 17.29 -11.46
C ARG A 18 -2.10 15.81 -11.81
N MET A 19 -1.83 14.91 -10.87
CA MET A 19 -2.04 13.48 -11.05
C MET A 19 -3.52 13.16 -11.33
N ILE A 20 -4.44 13.70 -10.55
CA ILE A 20 -5.87 13.48 -10.73
C ILE A 20 -6.32 13.96 -12.12
N LYS A 21 -5.90 15.17 -12.54
CA LYS A 21 -6.18 15.69 -13.88
C LYS A 21 -5.64 14.80 -15.01
N ALA A 22 -4.47 14.21 -14.82
CA ALA A 22 -3.88 13.29 -15.79
C ALA A 22 -4.57 11.92 -15.84
N LEU A 23 -5.23 11.50 -14.76
CA LEU A 23 -5.97 10.24 -14.66
C LEU A 23 -7.45 10.36 -15.05
N ASP A 24 -7.99 11.58 -15.00
CA ASP A 24 -9.41 11.80 -15.21
C ASP A 24 -9.74 11.90 -16.71
N ASN A 25 -10.62 11.03 -17.15
CA ASN A 25 -11.20 11.03 -18.49
C ASN A 25 -12.74 11.10 -18.48
N GLY A 26 -13.32 11.59 -17.38
CA GLY A 26 -14.76 11.70 -17.20
C GLY A 26 -15.48 10.39 -16.78
N ASN A 27 -14.74 9.27 -16.67
CA ASN A 27 -15.28 7.97 -16.22
C ASN A 27 -14.49 7.41 -15.04
N SER A 28 -14.09 8.30 -14.13
CA SER A 28 -13.26 7.99 -12.98
C SER A 28 -13.85 8.55 -11.69
N LYS A 29 -13.64 7.84 -10.56
CA LYS A 29 -13.86 8.35 -9.20
C LYS A 29 -12.56 8.30 -8.42
N PHE A 30 -12.35 9.29 -7.59
CA PHE A 30 -11.13 9.43 -6.78
C PHE A 30 -11.50 9.45 -5.30
N PHE A 31 -11.12 8.41 -4.57
CA PHE A 31 -11.23 8.35 -3.12
C PHE A 31 -9.87 8.66 -2.53
N ILE A 32 -9.79 9.71 -1.73
CA ILE A 32 -8.52 10.22 -1.22
C ILE A 32 -8.48 10.11 0.30
N HIS A 33 -7.58 9.28 0.80
CA HIS A 33 -7.16 9.32 2.21
C HIS A 33 -5.99 10.29 2.32
N LEU A 34 -6.21 11.42 2.96
CA LEU A 34 -5.14 12.34 3.32
C LEU A 34 -4.67 12.05 4.75
N ASP A 35 -3.36 11.75 4.92
CA ASP A 35 -2.76 11.48 6.23
C ASP A 35 -3.22 12.52 7.27
N ALA A 36 -3.67 12.06 8.44
CA ALA A 36 -4.20 12.93 9.49
C ALA A 36 -3.20 13.98 10.00
N LYS A 37 -1.90 13.79 9.76
CA LYS A 37 -0.85 14.76 10.07
C LYS A 37 -0.80 15.95 9.10
N THR A 38 -1.48 15.84 7.96
CA THR A 38 -1.39 16.84 6.88
C THR A 38 -2.62 17.74 6.92
N PRO A 39 -2.49 19.08 6.90
CA PRO A 39 -3.62 20.00 6.75
C PRO A 39 -4.41 19.67 5.46
N ILE A 40 -5.74 19.66 5.56
CA ILE A 40 -6.58 19.25 4.43
C ILE A 40 -6.92 20.41 3.49
N GLU A 41 -6.96 21.61 4.00
CA GLU A 41 -7.44 22.81 3.30
C GLU A 41 -6.68 23.08 1.99
N PRO A 42 -5.32 22.94 1.93
CA PRO A 42 -4.60 23.15 0.67
C PRO A 42 -4.95 22.14 -0.44
N PHE A 43 -5.49 20.99 -0.07
CA PHE A 43 -5.90 19.94 -1.02
C PHE A 43 -7.34 20.16 -1.48
N THR A 44 -8.27 20.38 -0.56
CA THR A 44 -9.69 20.59 -0.89
C THR A 44 -9.92 21.90 -1.63
N ALA A 45 -9.10 22.93 -1.42
CA ALA A 45 -9.17 24.17 -2.20
C ALA A 45 -8.89 24.00 -3.71
N GLN A 46 -8.17 22.93 -4.10
CA GLN A 46 -7.78 22.69 -5.49
C GLN A 46 -8.60 21.59 -6.17
N LEU A 47 -9.34 20.78 -5.40
CA LEU A 47 -10.03 19.57 -5.83
C LEU A 47 -11.46 19.58 -5.25
N GLN A 48 -12.42 20.18 -5.98
CA GLN A 48 -13.79 20.40 -5.51
C GLN A 48 -14.86 19.66 -6.33
N ASP A 49 -14.44 18.82 -7.30
CA ASP A 49 -15.38 18.09 -8.14
C ASP A 49 -16.05 16.95 -7.37
N GLU A 50 -17.32 16.66 -7.68
CA GLU A 50 -18.15 15.67 -6.97
C GLU A 50 -17.63 14.22 -7.05
N HIS A 51 -16.84 13.91 -8.10
CA HIS A 51 -16.21 12.60 -8.27
C HIS A 51 -14.86 12.47 -7.53
N ILE A 52 -14.44 13.53 -6.81
CA ILE A 52 -13.23 13.58 -5.96
C ILE A 52 -13.65 13.62 -4.49
N ILE A 53 -13.43 12.53 -3.79
CA ILE A 53 -13.97 12.30 -2.44
C ILE A 53 -12.80 12.21 -1.46
N PHE A 54 -12.59 13.25 -0.67
CA PHE A 54 -11.73 13.15 0.52
C PHE A 54 -12.49 12.41 1.61
N ILE A 55 -12.00 11.22 1.99
CA ILE A 55 -12.68 10.42 3.01
C ILE A 55 -12.49 11.07 4.39
N PRO A 56 -13.55 11.10 5.24
CA PRO A 56 -13.48 11.72 6.56
C PRO A 56 -12.63 10.90 7.56
N GLU A 57 -12.56 9.57 7.41
CA GLU A 57 -11.84 8.65 8.28
C GLU A 57 -10.33 8.71 7.99
N ARG A 58 -9.68 9.76 8.48
CA ARG A 58 -8.24 10.00 8.28
C ARG A 58 -7.41 9.33 9.36
N VAL A 59 -6.44 8.55 8.97
CA VAL A 59 -5.49 7.85 9.84
C VAL A 59 -4.16 8.60 9.88
N ARG A 60 -3.52 8.65 11.06
CA ARG A 60 -2.14 9.08 11.21
C ARG A 60 -1.23 7.95 10.75
N CYS A 61 -0.78 7.97 9.50
CA CYS A 61 -0.02 6.89 8.88
C CYS A 61 1.45 6.93 9.31
N ILE A 62 1.99 5.77 9.67
CA ILE A 62 3.41 5.57 9.97
C ILE A 62 3.95 4.54 8.97
N TRP A 63 5.12 4.82 8.41
CA TRP A 63 5.73 3.93 7.42
C TRP A 63 6.04 2.55 8.00
N GLY A 64 5.60 1.48 7.32
CA GLY A 64 5.80 0.10 7.76
C GLY A 64 4.92 -0.35 8.91
N ASP A 65 3.91 0.44 9.28
CA ASP A 65 2.93 0.15 10.32
C ASP A 65 1.56 -0.21 9.74
N PHE A 66 0.72 -0.83 10.55
CA PHE A 66 -0.66 -1.23 10.18
C PHE A 66 -1.57 -0.04 9.83
N SER A 67 -1.21 1.16 10.25
CA SER A 67 -1.95 2.37 9.93
C SER A 67 -2.13 2.62 8.43
N ILE A 68 -1.19 2.16 7.58
CA ILE A 68 -1.31 2.23 6.11
C ILE A 68 -2.37 1.24 5.60
N VAL A 69 -2.43 0.04 6.17
CA VAL A 69 -3.47 -0.95 5.87
C VAL A 69 -4.84 -0.40 6.27
N LEU A 70 -4.95 0.18 7.47
CA LEU A 70 -6.19 0.79 7.96
C LEU A 70 -6.66 1.93 7.05
N ALA A 71 -5.76 2.80 6.62
CA ALA A 71 -6.07 3.86 5.66
C ALA A 71 -6.59 3.31 4.32
N THR A 72 -6.01 2.19 3.85
CA THR A 72 -6.48 1.50 2.63
C THR A 72 -7.86 0.88 2.83
N ILE A 73 -8.13 0.27 3.99
CA ILE A 73 -9.46 -0.27 4.32
C ILE A 73 -10.51 0.84 4.33
N HIS A 74 -10.23 2.01 4.94
CA HIS A 74 -11.16 3.14 4.94
C HIS A 74 -11.45 3.66 3.51
N LEU A 75 -10.45 3.66 2.62
CA LEU A 75 -10.66 3.96 1.19
C LEU A 75 -11.59 2.93 0.53
N MET A 76 -11.40 1.65 0.81
CA MET A 76 -12.24 0.58 0.28
C MET A 76 -13.69 0.72 0.80
N GLU A 77 -13.87 0.99 2.08
CA GLU A 77 -15.20 1.19 2.69
C GLU A 77 -15.91 2.42 2.11
N ALA A 78 -15.20 3.52 1.88
CA ALA A 78 -15.77 4.70 1.25
C ALA A 78 -16.21 4.43 -0.20
N ALA A 79 -15.41 3.70 -0.97
CA ALA A 79 -15.77 3.30 -2.33
C ALA A 79 -16.96 2.35 -2.36
N ALA A 80 -17.05 1.41 -1.43
CA ALA A 80 -18.19 0.50 -1.28
C ALA A 80 -19.46 1.25 -0.85
N LYS A 81 -19.37 2.20 0.08
CA LYS A 81 -20.49 3.06 0.50
C LYS A 81 -21.04 3.89 -0.67
N ALA A 82 -20.17 4.32 -1.58
CA ALA A 82 -20.54 5.02 -2.82
C ALA A 82 -21.05 4.07 -3.92
N GLN A 83 -21.23 2.77 -3.62
CA GLN A 83 -21.67 1.73 -4.56
C GLN A 83 -20.88 1.74 -5.89
N SER A 84 -19.59 1.98 -5.79
CA SER A 84 -18.70 2.09 -6.94
C SER A 84 -18.57 0.76 -7.68
N LYS A 85 -18.48 0.82 -9.01
CA LYS A 85 -18.36 -0.34 -9.89
C LYS A 85 -17.11 -0.27 -10.74
N GLY A 86 -16.74 -1.38 -11.40
CA GLY A 86 -15.60 -1.46 -12.29
C GLY A 86 -14.29 -1.79 -11.58
N PHE A 87 -13.18 -1.20 -12.01
CA PHE A 87 -11.87 -1.46 -11.40
C PHE A 87 -11.56 -0.52 -10.24
N PHE A 88 -10.90 -1.08 -9.21
CA PHE A 88 -10.41 -0.36 -8.03
C PHE A 88 -8.90 -0.40 -8.01
N ILE A 89 -8.25 0.75 -8.08
CA ILE A 89 -6.80 0.88 -8.27
C ILE A 89 -6.19 1.60 -7.07
N LEU A 90 -5.39 0.89 -6.28
CA LEU A 90 -4.69 1.48 -5.14
C LEU A 90 -3.42 2.20 -5.60
N MET A 91 -3.33 3.48 -5.25
CA MET A 91 -2.24 4.39 -5.61
C MET A 91 -1.79 5.25 -4.43
N SER A 92 -0.69 5.96 -4.61
CA SER A 92 -0.27 7.03 -3.70
C SER A 92 -0.21 8.38 -4.41
N GLY A 93 -0.25 9.47 -3.67
CA GLY A 93 -0.06 10.83 -4.20
C GLY A 93 1.34 11.11 -4.77
N GLN A 94 2.21 10.12 -4.83
CA GLN A 94 3.54 10.18 -5.45
C GLN A 94 3.68 9.26 -6.67
N ASP A 95 2.57 8.70 -7.14
CA ASP A 95 2.51 7.94 -8.38
C ASP A 95 2.11 8.86 -9.54
N TYR A 96 2.30 8.42 -10.78
CA TYR A 96 1.86 9.16 -11.97
C TYR A 96 1.60 8.22 -13.14
N PRO A 97 0.64 8.53 -14.05
CA PRO A 97 0.44 7.76 -15.27
C PRO A 97 1.64 7.94 -16.22
N ILE A 98 2.13 6.83 -16.76
CA ILE A 98 3.25 6.80 -17.71
C ILE A 98 2.83 6.44 -19.14
N LYS A 99 1.53 6.21 -19.32
CA LYS A 99 0.90 5.95 -20.62
C LYS A 99 -0.43 6.69 -20.71
N PRO A 100 -0.93 6.96 -21.93
CA PRO A 100 -2.25 7.52 -22.13
C PRO A 100 -3.36 6.72 -21.46
N ILE A 101 -4.30 7.39 -20.78
CA ILE A 101 -5.38 6.72 -20.06
C ILE A 101 -6.30 5.91 -20.99
N ALA A 102 -6.44 6.31 -22.25
CA ALA A 102 -7.16 5.51 -23.24
C ALA A 102 -6.53 4.11 -23.43
N GLN A 103 -5.20 3.98 -23.34
CA GLN A 103 -4.53 2.68 -23.40
C GLN A 103 -4.80 1.84 -22.14
N LEU A 104 -4.88 2.48 -20.96
CA LEU A 104 -5.31 1.79 -19.75
C LEU A 104 -6.74 1.30 -19.87
N ASP A 105 -7.66 2.11 -20.40
CA ASP A 105 -9.06 1.71 -20.60
C ASP A 105 -9.16 0.47 -21.50
N ALA A 106 -8.53 0.49 -22.66
CA ALA A 106 -8.51 -0.65 -23.58
C ALA A 106 -7.90 -1.90 -22.91
N PHE A 107 -6.79 -1.73 -22.21
CA PHE A 107 -6.13 -2.84 -21.51
C PHE A 107 -7.00 -3.45 -20.40
N LEU A 108 -7.69 -2.63 -19.62
CA LEU A 108 -8.59 -3.11 -18.56
C LEU A 108 -9.85 -3.77 -19.15
N GLU A 109 -10.35 -3.31 -20.29
CA GLU A 109 -11.49 -3.95 -20.99
C GLU A 109 -11.11 -5.34 -21.52
N GLU A 110 -9.95 -5.47 -22.14
CA GLU A 110 -9.42 -6.78 -22.60
C GLU A 110 -9.15 -7.74 -21.44
N ASN A 111 -8.84 -7.21 -20.25
CA ASN A 111 -8.48 -7.98 -19.06
C ASN A 111 -9.51 -7.81 -17.91
N ALA A 112 -10.78 -7.63 -18.25
CA ALA A 112 -11.84 -7.35 -17.27
C ALA A 112 -12.04 -8.47 -16.21
N HIS A 113 -11.54 -9.67 -16.49
CA HIS A 113 -11.58 -10.84 -15.62
C HIS A 113 -10.30 -11.03 -14.77
N CYS A 114 -9.28 -10.19 -14.98
CA CYS A 114 -8.01 -10.26 -14.28
C CYS A 114 -7.96 -9.31 -13.09
N ASP A 115 -7.13 -9.66 -12.12
CA ASP A 115 -6.69 -8.78 -11.05
C ASP A 115 -5.17 -8.56 -11.15
N PHE A 116 -4.71 -7.37 -10.79
CA PHE A 116 -3.31 -6.97 -10.99
C PHE A 116 -2.64 -6.76 -9.63
N ILE A 117 -1.77 -7.68 -9.25
CA ILE A 117 -1.03 -7.65 -7.98
C ILE A 117 0.25 -8.48 -8.11
N ASP A 118 1.38 -7.92 -7.69
CA ASP A 118 2.61 -8.69 -7.57
C ASP A 118 2.56 -9.52 -6.30
N TYR A 119 2.86 -10.82 -6.38
CA TYR A 119 2.87 -11.68 -5.21
C TYR A 119 3.91 -12.79 -5.28
N LEU A 120 4.45 -13.14 -4.12
CA LEU A 120 5.32 -14.29 -3.90
C LEU A 120 5.02 -14.87 -2.51
N PRO A 121 5.19 -16.18 -2.29
CA PRO A 121 5.31 -16.71 -0.94
C PRO A 121 6.37 -15.94 -0.15
N LEU A 122 6.15 -15.70 1.14
CA LEU A 122 7.04 -14.87 1.95
C LEU A 122 8.49 -15.35 1.92
N GLU A 123 8.68 -16.65 1.96
CA GLU A 123 9.98 -17.33 1.94
C GLU A 123 10.77 -17.11 0.65
N HIS A 124 10.08 -16.79 -0.45
CA HIS A 124 10.72 -16.45 -1.72
C HIS A 124 11.03 -14.95 -1.84
N LYS A 125 10.29 -14.10 -1.09
CA LYS A 125 10.52 -12.65 -1.12
C LYS A 125 11.60 -12.21 -0.12
N TRP A 126 11.66 -12.83 1.06
CA TRP A 126 12.54 -12.40 2.14
C TRP A 126 13.40 -13.53 2.73
N LYS A 127 14.55 -13.14 3.29
CA LYS A 127 15.43 -14.06 4.00
C LYS A 127 14.71 -14.67 5.23
N PRO A 128 15.04 -15.90 5.66
CA PRO A 128 14.36 -16.61 6.75
C PRO A 128 14.20 -15.79 8.04
N LYS A 129 15.23 -15.02 8.42
CA LYS A 129 15.16 -14.14 9.59
C LYS A 129 14.06 -13.08 9.44
N MET A 130 13.93 -12.44 8.29
CA MET A 130 12.90 -11.43 8.04
C MET A 130 11.51 -12.05 8.01
N VAL A 131 11.36 -13.24 7.43
CA VAL A 131 10.11 -13.99 7.45
C VAL A 131 9.69 -14.26 8.90
N LYS A 132 10.62 -14.78 9.73
CA LYS A 132 10.37 -15.02 11.16
C LYS A 132 9.99 -13.73 11.89
N ASP A 133 10.70 -12.63 11.63
CA ASP A 133 10.40 -11.34 12.25
C ASP A 133 8.99 -10.84 11.88
N LYS A 134 8.54 -11.05 10.63
CA LYS A 134 7.20 -10.68 10.19
C LYS A 134 6.10 -11.59 10.74
N LEU A 135 6.31 -12.88 10.77
CA LEU A 135 5.28 -13.87 11.13
C LEU A 135 5.19 -14.15 12.63
N ALA A 136 6.31 -14.26 13.33
CA ALA A 136 6.37 -14.77 14.72
C ALA A 136 6.73 -13.72 15.75
N HIS A 137 7.31 -12.57 15.34
CA HIS A 137 7.73 -11.52 16.26
C HIS A 137 6.77 -10.34 16.24
N TYR A 138 6.74 -9.58 17.32
CA TYR A 138 5.98 -8.35 17.48
C TYR A 138 6.80 -7.16 17.01
N HIS A 139 6.37 -6.50 15.96
CA HIS A 139 6.93 -5.24 15.49
C HIS A 139 6.48 -4.11 16.40
N ILE A 140 7.42 -3.46 17.06
CA ILE A 140 7.17 -2.36 17.99
C ILE A 140 7.86 -1.10 17.48
N LEU A 141 7.07 -0.08 17.21
CA LEU A 141 7.55 1.26 16.87
C LEU A 141 8.09 1.96 18.12
N HIS A 142 9.20 2.67 17.99
CA HIS A 142 9.77 3.52 19.03
C HIS A 142 9.42 4.99 18.78
N SER A 143 9.36 5.39 17.52
CA SER A 143 8.90 6.71 17.07
C SER A 143 8.21 6.61 15.70
N GLU A 144 7.75 7.74 15.17
CA GLU A 144 7.21 7.81 13.81
C GLU A 144 8.28 7.92 12.72
N THR A 145 9.54 7.97 13.12
CA THR A 145 10.66 8.02 12.17
C THR A 145 10.77 6.69 11.43
N ARG A 146 10.90 6.76 10.12
CA ARG A 146 11.05 5.57 9.26
C ARG A 146 12.20 4.68 9.74
N GLY A 147 11.87 3.42 10.03
CA GLY A 147 12.85 2.40 10.46
C GLY A 147 13.20 2.42 11.95
N ASP A 148 12.63 3.35 12.73
CA ASP A 148 12.82 3.38 14.19
C ASP A 148 11.86 2.40 14.88
N SER A 149 12.16 1.13 14.72
CA SER A 149 11.36 0.03 15.23
C SER A 149 12.24 -1.19 15.52
N ASN A 150 11.72 -2.12 16.29
CA ASN A 150 12.34 -3.43 16.49
C ASN A 150 11.29 -4.54 16.51
N CYS A 151 11.71 -5.74 16.08
CA CYS A 151 10.92 -6.95 16.25
C CYS A 151 11.36 -7.71 17.50
N TYR A 152 10.41 -8.05 18.34
CA TYR A 152 10.59 -8.80 19.59
C TYR A 152 9.83 -10.11 19.55
N ALA A 153 10.50 -11.19 19.97
CA ALA A 153 9.79 -12.44 20.23
C ALA A 153 8.80 -12.25 21.40
N PRO A 154 7.68 -13.01 21.45
CA PRO A 154 6.79 -13.02 22.61
C PRO A 154 7.60 -13.34 23.88
N PHE A 155 7.51 -12.51 24.91
CA PHE A 155 8.41 -12.63 26.07
C PHE A 155 8.22 -13.96 26.79
N SER A 156 6.99 -14.45 26.87
CA SER A 156 6.64 -15.75 27.53
C SER A 156 7.33 -16.95 26.87
N CYS A 157 7.39 -16.98 25.53
CA CYS A 157 7.87 -18.10 24.72
C CYS A 157 9.30 -17.89 24.17
N SER A 158 9.95 -16.77 24.50
CA SER A 158 11.27 -16.46 23.97
C SER A 158 12.40 -17.17 24.72
N SER A 159 13.51 -17.42 24.00
CA SER A 159 14.74 -17.98 24.60
C SER A 159 15.36 -17.03 25.63
N LEU A 160 16.22 -17.54 26.51
CA LEU A 160 16.94 -16.73 27.50
C LEU A 160 17.74 -15.59 26.82
N PHE A 161 18.36 -15.85 25.67
CA PHE A 161 19.06 -14.84 24.89
C PHE A 161 18.13 -13.72 24.40
N GLN A 162 16.96 -14.07 23.88
CA GLN A 162 15.95 -13.09 23.42
C GLN A 162 15.39 -12.29 24.60
N LYS A 163 15.12 -12.93 25.75
CA LYS A 163 14.72 -12.25 26.99
C LYS A 163 15.78 -11.26 27.44
N GLY A 164 17.04 -11.67 27.46
CA GLY A 164 18.19 -10.81 27.80
C GLY A 164 18.29 -9.60 26.87
N ARG A 165 18.11 -9.80 25.57
CA ARG A 165 18.09 -8.70 24.57
C ARG A 165 16.94 -7.73 24.82
N THR A 166 15.75 -8.22 25.10
CA THR A 166 14.57 -7.39 25.38
C THR A 166 14.78 -6.57 26.66
N LEU A 167 15.29 -7.17 27.73
CA LEU A 167 15.63 -6.47 28.97
C LEU A 167 16.74 -5.44 28.76
N TRP A 168 17.75 -5.75 27.95
CA TRP A 168 18.82 -4.80 27.61
C TRP A 168 18.27 -3.59 26.85
N HIS A 169 17.31 -3.78 25.91
CA HIS A 169 16.64 -2.68 25.22
C HIS A 169 15.81 -1.81 26.19
N LEU A 170 15.16 -2.43 27.17
CA LEU A 170 14.45 -1.72 28.24
C LEU A 170 15.41 -0.85 29.06
N LEU A 171 16.51 -1.44 29.55
CA LEU A 171 17.53 -0.73 30.34
C LEU A 171 18.20 0.42 29.56
N LYS A 172 18.37 0.26 28.24
CA LYS A 172 18.93 1.32 27.37
C LYS A 172 17.91 2.36 26.92
N GLY A 173 16.67 2.30 27.42
CA GLY A 173 15.59 3.22 27.04
C GLY A 173 15.10 3.08 25.59
N ARG A 174 15.52 2.03 24.85
CA ARG A 174 15.05 1.73 23.49
C ARG A 174 13.67 1.11 23.46
N LEU A 175 13.26 0.47 24.52
CA LEU A 175 11.93 -0.11 24.71
C LEU A 175 11.29 0.59 25.90
N SER A 176 10.12 1.19 25.73
CA SER A 176 9.39 1.80 26.85
C SER A 176 8.89 0.74 27.83
N LEU A 177 8.74 1.11 29.11
CA LEU A 177 8.17 0.22 30.12
C LEU A 177 6.74 -0.24 29.76
N GLN A 178 5.95 0.63 29.10
CA GLN A 178 4.62 0.30 28.62
C GLN A 178 4.66 -0.79 27.55
N ASN A 179 5.54 -0.63 26.55
CA ASN A 179 5.72 -1.64 25.50
C ASN A 179 6.29 -2.95 26.03
N PHE A 180 7.18 -2.88 27.02
CA PHE A 180 7.68 -4.10 27.71
C PHE A 180 6.57 -4.84 28.44
N LYS A 181 5.74 -4.15 29.24
CA LYS A 181 4.57 -4.76 29.90
C LYS A 181 3.63 -5.40 28.89
N LYS A 182 3.38 -4.73 27.76
CA LYS A 182 2.57 -5.25 26.65
C LYS A 182 3.17 -6.54 26.07
N LEU A 183 4.48 -6.56 25.79
CA LEU A 183 5.18 -7.75 25.27
C LEU A 183 5.12 -8.95 26.24
N CYS A 184 5.11 -8.69 27.56
CA CYS A 184 4.95 -9.76 28.56
C CYS A 184 3.57 -10.42 28.54
N GLN A 185 2.55 -9.70 28.11
CA GLN A 185 1.16 -10.16 28.05
C GLN A 185 0.77 -10.78 26.70
N LEU A 186 1.53 -10.47 25.65
CA LEU A 186 1.23 -10.94 24.31
C LEU A 186 1.56 -12.44 24.15
N PRO A 187 0.63 -13.24 23.59
CA PRO A 187 0.82 -14.68 23.36
C PRO A 187 1.79 -14.95 22.21
N GLN A 188 2.03 -16.20 21.90
CA GLN A 188 2.63 -16.58 20.64
C GLN A 188 1.72 -16.12 19.49
N ARG A 189 2.31 -15.54 18.43
CA ARG A 189 1.54 -15.12 17.26
C ARG A 189 1.14 -16.33 16.43
N GLU A 190 -0.14 -16.40 16.12
CA GLU A 190 -0.71 -17.39 15.20
C GLU A 190 -1.16 -16.67 13.93
N ALA A 191 -0.62 -17.09 12.80
CA ALA A 191 -0.95 -16.50 11.52
C ALA A 191 -2.37 -16.90 11.09
N PRO A 192 -3.19 -15.96 10.56
CA PRO A 192 -4.57 -16.26 10.14
C PRO A 192 -4.63 -17.17 8.91
N PHE A 193 -3.53 -17.35 8.21
CA PHE A 193 -3.42 -18.22 7.03
C PHE A 193 -2.20 -19.13 7.17
N VAL A 194 -2.33 -20.37 6.68
CA VAL A 194 -1.23 -21.34 6.64
C VAL A 194 -0.11 -20.84 5.72
N GLN A 195 -0.49 -20.38 4.53
CA GLN A 195 0.46 -19.75 3.59
C GLN A 195 0.23 -18.24 3.56
N GLN A 196 1.30 -17.49 3.74
CA GLN A 196 1.29 -16.02 3.62
C GLN A 196 2.00 -15.61 2.33
N TYR A 197 1.47 -14.57 1.70
CA TYR A 197 1.99 -14.01 0.46
C TYR A 197 2.38 -12.55 0.64
N ALA A 198 3.34 -12.10 -0.15
CA ALA A 198 3.80 -10.72 -0.12
C ALA A 198 4.13 -10.19 -1.51
N GLY A 199 3.95 -8.89 -1.68
CA GLY A 199 4.24 -8.22 -2.94
C GLY A 199 4.46 -6.72 -2.79
N SER A 200 4.23 -6.00 -3.86
CA SER A 200 4.11 -4.54 -3.84
C SER A 200 2.80 -4.14 -3.16
N GLN A 201 2.79 -3.04 -2.42
CA GLN A 201 1.57 -2.49 -1.80
C GLN A 201 0.44 -2.23 -2.82
N PHE A 202 0.79 -1.94 -4.07
CA PHE A 202 -0.14 -1.45 -5.09
C PHE A 202 -0.76 -2.57 -5.90
N TRP A 203 -2.08 -2.51 -6.03
CA TRP A 203 -2.90 -3.48 -6.73
C TRP A 203 -4.02 -2.79 -7.51
N ALA A 204 -4.57 -3.51 -8.48
CA ALA A 204 -5.81 -3.14 -9.13
C ALA A 204 -6.73 -4.36 -9.17
N PHE A 205 -7.88 -4.25 -8.52
CA PHE A 205 -8.87 -5.32 -8.40
C PHE A 205 -10.09 -5.06 -9.28
N SER A 206 -10.59 -6.12 -9.90
CA SER A 206 -11.90 -6.16 -10.50
C SER A 206 -12.99 -5.96 -9.44
N GLU A 207 -14.18 -5.54 -9.84
CA GLU A 207 -15.31 -5.28 -8.94
C GLU A 207 -15.59 -6.46 -7.99
N ASN A 208 -15.68 -7.66 -8.54
CA ASN A 208 -15.98 -8.83 -7.73
C ASN A 208 -14.89 -9.11 -6.69
N THR A 209 -13.62 -9.08 -7.09
CA THR A 209 -12.48 -9.30 -6.19
C THR A 209 -12.42 -8.23 -5.11
N PHE A 210 -12.66 -6.98 -5.46
CA PHE A 210 -12.70 -5.89 -4.50
C PHE A 210 -13.73 -6.13 -3.39
N TYR A 211 -14.97 -6.48 -3.76
CA TYR A 211 -16.03 -6.73 -2.78
C TYR A 211 -15.83 -8.03 -2.00
N ASP A 212 -15.28 -9.08 -2.62
CA ASP A 212 -14.94 -10.33 -1.92
C ASP A 212 -13.86 -10.09 -0.85
N VAL A 213 -12.78 -9.38 -1.20
CA VAL A 213 -11.70 -9.03 -0.26
C VAL A 213 -12.24 -8.13 0.86
N LEU A 214 -13.04 -7.11 0.55
CA LEU A 214 -13.61 -6.23 1.57
C LEU A 214 -14.55 -6.96 2.50
N SER A 215 -15.43 -7.82 1.96
CA SER A 215 -16.35 -8.66 2.76
C SER A 215 -15.59 -9.58 3.71
N TYR A 216 -14.50 -10.20 3.23
CA TYR A 216 -13.65 -11.04 4.07
C TYR A 216 -13.01 -10.23 5.21
N ILE A 217 -12.47 -9.04 4.89
CA ILE A 217 -11.88 -8.14 5.87
C ILE A 217 -12.90 -7.77 6.95
N GLN A 218 -14.11 -7.37 6.57
CA GLN A 218 -15.17 -6.98 7.50
C GLN A 218 -15.59 -8.14 8.41
N LYS A 219 -15.72 -9.34 7.86
CA LYS A 219 -16.08 -10.54 8.61
C LYS A 219 -15.01 -10.95 9.62
N HIS A 220 -13.73 -10.82 9.27
CA HIS A 220 -12.58 -11.29 10.04
C HIS A 220 -11.74 -10.16 10.65
N HIS A 221 -12.27 -8.92 10.71
CA HIS A 221 -11.50 -7.72 11.05
C HIS A 221 -10.73 -7.85 12.38
N LYS A 222 -11.33 -8.42 13.42
CA LYS A 222 -10.68 -8.56 14.74
C LYS A 222 -9.46 -9.47 14.71
N GLU A 223 -9.58 -10.62 14.08
CA GLU A 223 -8.51 -11.60 13.93
C GLU A 223 -7.36 -11.05 13.09
N LEU A 224 -7.69 -10.51 11.92
CA LEU A 224 -6.73 -9.90 11.00
C LEU A 224 -6.00 -8.74 11.67
N GLN A 225 -6.71 -7.83 12.32
CA GLN A 225 -6.10 -6.70 13.02
C GLN A 225 -5.22 -7.17 14.16
N LEU A 226 -5.67 -8.12 14.99
CA LEU A 226 -4.90 -8.65 16.12
C LEU A 226 -3.54 -9.19 15.68
N TYR A 227 -3.49 -9.82 14.52
CA TYR A 227 -2.26 -10.33 13.95
C TYR A 227 -1.45 -9.24 13.24
N TYR A 228 -2.02 -8.59 12.22
CA TYR A 228 -1.25 -7.73 11.31
C TYR A 228 -0.83 -6.38 11.91
N GLN A 229 -1.47 -5.89 12.98
CA GLN A 229 -1.03 -4.67 13.68
C GLN A 229 0.39 -4.76 14.27
N TYR A 230 0.92 -5.97 14.39
CA TYR A 230 2.29 -6.23 14.85
C TYR A 230 3.20 -6.80 13.76
N THR A 231 2.75 -6.80 12.53
CA THR A 231 3.57 -7.22 11.38
C THR A 231 4.34 -6.02 10.85
N SER A 232 5.64 -6.19 10.60
CA SER A 232 6.44 -5.14 9.94
C SER A 232 6.06 -5.04 8.47
N SER A 233 5.76 -3.82 7.98
CA SER A 233 5.27 -3.55 6.63
C SER A 233 4.10 -4.47 6.25
N PRO A 234 2.98 -4.40 6.97
CA PRO A 234 1.84 -5.28 6.73
C PRO A 234 1.13 -4.97 5.41
N ASP A 235 1.24 -3.76 4.88
CA ASP A 235 0.76 -3.31 3.58
C ASP A 235 1.31 -4.16 2.41
N GLU A 236 2.49 -4.77 2.58
CA GLU A 236 3.10 -5.69 1.63
C GLU A 236 2.66 -7.15 1.78
N VAL A 237 1.82 -7.48 2.78
CA VAL A 237 1.44 -8.87 3.12
C VAL A 237 -0.08 -9.05 3.21
N TYR A 238 -0.78 -8.09 3.79
CA TYR A 238 -2.18 -8.17 4.21
C TYR A 238 -3.13 -8.54 3.05
N PHE A 239 -3.21 -7.68 2.04
CA PHE A 239 -4.12 -7.87 0.90
C PHE A 239 -3.73 -9.08 0.05
N HIS A 240 -2.42 -9.33 -0.09
CA HIS A 240 -1.88 -10.48 -0.82
C HIS A 240 -2.31 -11.79 -0.19
N SER A 241 -2.14 -11.91 1.14
CA SER A 241 -2.49 -13.13 1.87
C SER A 241 -4.01 -13.38 1.86
N ILE A 242 -4.83 -12.34 2.02
CA ILE A 242 -6.28 -12.48 1.93
C ILE A 242 -6.68 -12.94 0.52
N LEU A 243 -6.25 -12.23 -0.51
CA LEU A 243 -6.63 -12.53 -1.90
C LEU A 243 -6.25 -13.95 -2.32
N LEU A 244 -5.01 -14.36 -2.02
CA LEU A 244 -4.51 -15.67 -2.45
C LEU A 244 -5.17 -16.83 -1.70
N ASN A 245 -5.54 -16.64 -0.42
CA ASN A 245 -6.29 -17.65 0.33
C ASN A 245 -7.77 -17.69 -0.11
N LEU A 246 -8.40 -16.58 -0.46
CA LEU A 246 -9.74 -16.57 -1.07
C LEU A 246 -9.76 -17.29 -2.43
N LYS A 247 -8.68 -17.17 -3.23
CA LYS A 247 -8.52 -17.88 -4.50
C LYS A 247 -8.55 -19.39 -4.34
N GLU A 248 -7.91 -19.89 -3.29
CA GLU A 248 -7.84 -21.34 -3.03
C GLU A 248 -9.21 -21.91 -2.60
N GLU A 249 -10.04 -21.09 -1.95
CA GLU A 249 -11.30 -21.57 -1.38
C GLU A 249 -12.49 -21.60 -2.36
N SER A 250 -12.58 -20.64 -3.30
CA SER A 250 -13.87 -20.46 -3.99
C SER A 250 -13.85 -19.99 -5.44
N ARG A 251 -12.70 -19.52 -5.99
CA ARG A 251 -12.72 -18.86 -7.29
C ARG A 251 -11.39 -19.02 -8.07
N LYS A 252 -11.52 -19.31 -9.36
CA LYS A 252 -10.39 -19.25 -10.29
C LYS A 252 -10.10 -17.78 -10.64
N LEU A 253 -9.21 -17.14 -9.87
CA LEU A 253 -8.72 -15.79 -10.16
C LEU A 253 -7.61 -15.85 -11.21
N GLU A 254 -7.66 -14.98 -12.20
CA GLU A 254 -6.54 -14.74 -13.09
C GLU A 254 -5.76 -13.52 -12.59
N LEU A 255 -4.53 -13.76 -12.13
CA LEU A 255 -3.68 -12.74 -11.54
C LEU A 255 -2.57 -12.36 -12.51
N LYS A 256 -2.41 -11.05 -12.71
CA LYS A 256 -1.33 -10.44 -13.50
C LYS A 256 -0.47 -9.53 -12.62
N SER A 257 0.71 -9.18 -13.12
CA SER A 257 1.62 -8.25 -12.43
C SER A 257 0.96 -6.89 -12.19
N SER A 258 1.27 -6.25 -11.07
CA SER A 258 0.80 -4.90 -10.71
C SER A 258 0.99 -3.91 -11.85
N LEU A 259 0.03 -2.99 -12.03
CA LEU A 259 0.06 -1.95 -13.06
C LEU A 259 1.09 -0.83 -12.77
N THR A 260 1.70 -0.84 -11.57
CA THR A 260 2.64 0.20 -11.11
C THR A 260 4.07 -0.26 -11.24
N TYR A 261 4.88 0.51 -11.97
CA TYR A 261 6.33 0.32 -12.05
C TYR A 261 7.03 0.96 -10.86
N VAL A 262 7.95 0.21 -10.24
CA VAL A 262 8.80 0.70 -9.14
C VAL A 262 10.22 0.21 -9.36
N ASN A 263 11.18 1.11 -9.48
CA ASN A 263 12.59 0.72 -9.59
C ASN A 263 13.22 0.61 -8.21
N TRP A 264 13.61 -0.62 -7.82
CA TRP A 264 14.31 -0.96 -6.58
C TRP A 264 15.78 -1.36 -6.81
N GLU A 265 16.23 -1.36 -8.07
CA GLU A 265 17.51 -1.97 -8.47
C GLU A 265 18.60 -0.94 -8.73
N ARG A 266 18.25 0.33 -8.97
CA ARG A 266 19.22 1.39 -9.27
C ARG A 266 20.15 1.59 -8.09
N LYS A 267 21.46 1.46 -8.32
CA LYS A 267 22.49 1.62 -7.31
C LYS A 267 22.76 3.09 -7.02
N GLU A 268 23.32 3.37 -5.83
CA GLU A 268 23.79 4.69 -5.40
C GLU A 268 22.72 5.80 -5.35
N VAL A 269 21.46 5.41 -5.22
CA VAL A 269 20.34 6.33 -5.06
C VAL A 269 19.42 5.89 -3.91
N GLN A 270 18.62 6.82 -3.40
CA GLN A 270 17.61 6.49 -2.43
C GLN A 270 16.49 5.66 -3.09
N LEU A 271 16.14 4.53 -2.50
CA LEU A 271 15.10 3.64 -3.00
C LEU A 271 13.76 3.81 -2.26
N PRO A 272 12.64 3.64 -2.98
CA PRO A 272 12.53 3.46 -4.42
C PRO A 272 13.02 4.71 -5.16
N VAL A 273 13.44 4.50 -6.42
CA VAL A 273 13.98 5.58 -7.27
C VAL A 273 12.97 6.73 -7.36
N LEU A 274 13.48 7.96 -7.23
CA LEU A 274 12.74 9.17 -7.50
C LEU A 274 13.06 9.58 -8.95
N PHE A 275 12.06 9.41 -9.84
CA PHE A 275 12.23 9.62 -11.28
C PHE A 275 12.37 11.08 -11.64
N LYS A 276 13.20 11.35 -12.64
CA LYS A 276 13.53 12.68 -13.17
C LYS A 276 13.34 12.74 -14.68
N GLY A 277 13.47 13.92 -15.25
CA GLY A 277 13.32 14.13 -16.70
C GLY A 277 14.22 13.28 -17.60
N SER A 278 15.36 12.77 -17.08
CA SER A 278 16.24 11.82 -17.77
C SER A 278 15.69 10.40 -17.84
N ASP A 279 14.71 10.05 -17.01
CA ASP A 279 14.20 8.67 -16.85
C ASP A 279 13.01 8.37 -17.77
N LEU A 280 12.65 9.28 -18.68
CA LEU A 280 11.46 9.14 -19.54
C LEU A 280 11.49 7.84 -20.35
N GLU A 281 12.62 7.49 -20.96
CA GLU A 281 12.78 6.28 -21.76
C GLU A 281 12.58 5.02 -20.94
N GLU A 282 13.15 4.97 -19.73
CA GLU A 282 12.94 3.86 -18.78
C GLU A 282 11.45 3.66 -18.49
N LEU A 283 10.72 4.76 -18.24
CA LEU A 283 9.30 4.72 -17.90
C LEU A 283 8.43 4.30 -19.11
N THR A 284 8.67 4.87 -20.27
CA THR A 284 7.87 4.61 -21.47
C THR A 284 8.12 3.24 -22.10
N SER A 285 9.28 2.63 -21.84
CA SER A 285 9.61 1.28 -22.27
C SER A 285 8.86 0.17 -21.50
N GLN A 286 8.20 0.49 -20.39
CA GLN A 286 7.46 -0.48 -19.58
C GLN A 286 6.21 -0.98 -20.32
N LYS A 287 6.16 -2.27 -20.69
CA LYS A 287 5.08 -2.79 -21.57
C LYS A 287 3.70 -2.78 -20.90
N GLU A 288 3.56 -3.44 -19.75
CA GLU A 288 2.28 -3.65 -19.04
C GLU A 288 2.17 -2.82 -17.75
N LYS A 289 2.95 -1.73 -17.65
CA LYS A 289 2.86 -0.78 -16.55
C LYS A 289 2.23 0.51 -17.07
N PHE A 290 1.24 0.99 -16.34
CA PHE A 290 0.48 2.20 -16.67
C PHE A 290 0.78 3.33 -15.71
N PHE A 291 1.27 3.01 -14.56
CA PHE A 291 1.70 3.94 -13.53
C PHE A 291 3.15 3.69 -13.16
N ALA A 292 3.80 4.71 -12.62
CA ALA A 292 5.11 4.54 -11.98
C ALA A 292 5.19 5.32 -10.68
N ARG A 293 6.19 4.94 -9.90
CA ARG A 293 6.57 5.64 -8.68
C ARG A 293 8.07 5.54 -8.46
N LYS A 294 8.69 6.60 -7.99
CA LYS A 294 8.12 7.65 -7.19
C LYS A 294 8.41 9.00 -7.86
N PHE A 295 7.47 9.91 -7.80
CA PHE A 295 7.66 11.28 -8.29
C PHE A 295 7.56 12.29 -7.14
N ASP A 296 8.30 13.38 -7.23
CA ASP A 296 8.21 14.52 -6.31
C ASP A 296 8.54 15.82 -7.06
N THR A 297 7.55 16.66 -7.30
CA THR A 297 7.70 17.92 -8.03
C THR A 297 8.59 18.93 -7.32
N LYS A 298 8.90 18.74 -6.03
CA LYS A 298 9.92 19.53 -5.33
C LYS A 298 11.35 19.18 -5.76
N VAL A 299 11.53 18.01 -6.39
CA VAL A 299 12.84 17.52 -6.84
C VAL A 299 12.98 17.66 -8.36
N ASP A 300 11.93 17.27 -9.10
CA ASP A 300 11.92 17.39 -10.57
C ASP A 300 10.47 17.52 -11.07
N THR A 301 10.19 18.57 -11.83
CA THR A 301 8.91 18.78 -12.52
C THR A 301 8.95 18.34 -13.97
N THR A 302 10.16 18.31 -14.57
CA THR A 302 10.38 18.08 -16.01
C THR A 302 9.86 16.71 -16.44
N ILE A 303 9.99 15.70 -15.58
CA ILE A 303 9.47 14.36 -15.92
C ILE A 303 7.96 14.36 -16.08
N LEU A 304 7.23 15.05 -15.19
CA LEU A 304 5.77 15.14 -15.30
C LEU A 304 5.34 15.94 -16.52
N ASP A 305 6.07 17.01 -16.88
CA ASP A 305 5.80 17.81 -18.10
C ASP A 305 5.94 16.93 -19.36
N LYS A 306 6.96 16.08 -19.39
CA LYS A 306 7.16 15.12 -20.49
C LYS A 306 6.07 14.06 -20.56
N LEU A 307 5.64 13.53 -19.40
CA LEU A 307 4.58 12.53 -19.31
C LEU A 307 3.21 13.11 -19.70
N ASP A 308 2.88 14.36 -19.30
CA ASP A 308 1.64 15.02 -19.70
C ASP A 308 1.56 15.20 -21.22
N ASN A 309 2.67 15.53 -21.87
CA ASN A 309 2.73 15.63 -23.34
C ASN A 309 2.45 14.27 -24.04
N LEU A 310 2.62 13.14 -23.36
CA LEU A 310 2.25 11.83 -23.89
C LEU A 310 0.75 11.54 -23.75
N GLN A 311 0.07 12.13 -22.74
CA GLN A 311 -1.36 11.95 -22.52
C GLN A 311 -2.22 12.63 -23.61
N ILE A 312 -1.67 13.63 -24.28
CA ILE A 312 -2.37 14.44 -25.30
C ILE A 312 -2.36 13.74 -26.68
N LYS A 313 -1.49 12.77 -26.88
CA LYS A 313 -1.36 12.00 -28.14
C LYS A 313 -2.16 10.70 -28.10
#